data_5c3d06baa06f1f483bb98a912c5fe36e
#
_entry.id   5c3d06baa06f1f483bb98a912c5fe36e
#
_cell.length_a   1.000
_cell.length_b   1.000
_cell.length_c   1.000
_cell.angle_alpha   90.00
_cell.angle_beta   90.00
_cell.angle_gamma   90.00
#
_symmetry.space_group_name_H-M   'P 1'
#
loop_
_entity.id
_entity.type
_entity.pdbx_description
1 polymer ?
#
loop_
_entity_poly.entity_id
_entity_poly.type
_entity_poly.pdbx_seq_one_letter_code
_entity_poly.pdbx_strand_id
1 'polypeptide(L)'
;MKKGFTVILLTFFLLYRITFPTSVVHAEEVEISAPSGILMEMSTGTVLFEKDADTARPPASVTKIMTMLLIFDALENGTISLDDEVSTSEYAASMGGSQVFLEPGEMQTVGTLLKCISVASANDACVTMSECICGNEQEFVKQMNERAKGLGMKHTNFVNCNGLDADGHEMSARDIALMSRELMTRYPQIKDYCTVWMENITHTTARGSSEFGLTNTNKLIRQYEYATGLKTGSTGKAKFCVSATASKNGVDLIAVIMGAEDSKSRFKDAVTLLNYGFGKCQIYKAKERKLPVVLVKGGKEDHLKIQYEEGFTYVDTEGSDLSKVEEVTEIPDEVKAPVKKGKKVGRICYRINGKEIGSVNLIASTPVEKADFGDYLKKIWKKLL
;
A
#
# COMPACT_ATOMS: atom_id res chain seq x y z
N MET A 1 42.40 -58.70 47.18
CA MET A 1 42.38 -57.23 47.13
C MET A 1 42.27 -56.79 45.67
N LYS A 2 41.11 -56.88 45.02
CA LYS A 2 40.82 -56.34 43.66
C LYS A 2 39.32 -56.29 43.46
N LYS A 3 38.54 -55.51 44.19
CA LYS A 3 37.13 -55.27 43.98
C LYS A 3 36.64 -53.88 44.44
N GLY A 4 37.55 -52.90 44.61
CA GLY A 4 37.19 -51.58 45.11
C GLY A 4 37.37 -50.40 44.14
N PHE A 5 37.82 -50.61 42.92
CA PHE A 5 38.22 -49.48 42.03
C PHE A 5 37.27 -49.17 40.89
N THR A 6 36.24 -50.02 40.66
CA THR A 6 35.34 -49.86 39.49
C THR A 6 34.02 -49.09 39.79
N VAL A 7 33.71 -48.83 41.07
CA VAL A 7 32.45 -48.17 41.45
C VAL A 7 32.58 -46.66 41.55
N ILE A 8 33.77 -46.09 41.71
CA ILE A 8 34.00 -44.64 41.86
C ILE A 8 34.03 -43.91 40.52
N LEU A 9 34.28 -44.60 39.40
CA LEU A 9 34.32 -43.95 38.10
C LEU A 9 32.96 -43.76 37.42
N LEU A 10 31.90 -44.46 37.88
CA LEU A 10 30.53 -44.30 37.32
C LEU A 10 29.70 -43.18 38.00
N THR A 11 30.11 -42.72 39.16
CA THR A 11 29.34 -41.65 39.87
C THR A 11 29.78 -40.23 39.51
N PHE A 12 30.91 -40.06 38.78
CA PHE A 12 31.39 -38.74 38.36
C PHE A 12 30.84 -38.27 37.02
N PHE A 13 30.18 -39.20 36.25
CA PHE A 13 29.59 -38.85 34.92
C PHE A 13 28.14 -38.38 34.97
N LEU A 14 27.48 -38.41 36.14
CA LEU A 14 26.04 -38.08 36.26
C LEU A 14 25.74 -36.69 36.80
N LEU A 15 26.74 -35.83 37.02
CA LEU A 15 26.52 -34.51 37.60
C LEU A 15 26.96 -33.32 36.73
N TYR A 16 27.37 -33.55 35.48
CA TYR A 16 27.57 -32.47 34.53
C TYR A 16 26.30 -32.21 33.74
N ARG A 17 25.24 -31.70 34.40
CA ARG A 17 24.17 -30.98 33.72
C ARG A 17 24.81 -29.71 33.21
N ILE A 18 25.18 -29.72 31.91
CA ILE A 18 25.49 -28.50 31.17
C ILE A 18 24.18 -27.73 31.11
N THR A 19 23.96 -26.81 32.02
CA THR A 19 22.95 -25.75 31.88
C THR A 19 23.48 -24.83 30.79
N PHE A 20 23.10 -25.10 29.54
CA PHE A 20 23.16 -24.08 28.52
C PHE A 20 22.23 -22.95 28.99
N PRO A 21 22.71 -21.72 29.15
CA PRO A 21 21.83 -20.60 29.34
C PRO A 21 20.97 -20.56 28.08
N THR A 22 19.71 -20.89 28.19
CA THR A 22 18.73 -20.52 27.16
C THR A 22 18.71 -18.99 27.18
N SER A 23 19.49 -18.37 26.31
CA SER A 23 19.34 -16.97 26.02
C SER A 23 17.91 -16.82 25.48
N VAL A 24 17.00 -16.40 26.35
CA VAL A 24 15.71 -15.89 25.90
C VAL A 24 16.08 -14.65 25.11
N VAL A 25 16.10 -14.78 23.79
CA VAL A 25 16.14 -13.64 22.89
C VAL A 25 14.84 -12.90 23.15
N HIS A 26 14.89 -11.91 24.05
CA HIS A 26 13.82 -10.92 24.11
C HIS A 26 13.82 -10.27 22.73
N ALA A 27 12.76 -10.46 21.99
CA ALA A 27 12.49 -9.62 20.82
C ALA A 27 12.52 -8.18 21.34
N GLU A 28 13.50 -7.40 20.88
CA GLU A 28 13.67 -6.01 21.27
C GLU A 28 12.35 -5.30 20.94
N GLU A 29 11.66 -4.85 21.98
CA GLU A 29 10.37 -4.19 21.82
C GLU A 29 10.66 -2.86 21.14
N VAL A 30 10.15 -2.69 19.91
CA VAL A 30 10.42 -1.47 19.15
C VAL A 30 9.72 -0.29 19.82
N GLU A 31 10.48 0.77 20.09
CA GLU A 31 9.98 2.01 20.69
C GLU A 31 10.13 3.20 19.75
N ILE A 32 9.16 4.13 19.83
CA ILE A 32 9.22 5.43 19.17
C ILE A 32 9.09 6.55 20.19
N SER A 33 9.77 7.67 19.93
CA SER A 33 9.73 8.85 20.81
C SER A 33 8.43 9.65 20.67
N ALA A 34 7.79 9.59 19.50
CA ALA A 34 6.54 10.26 19.25
C ALA A 34 5.39 9.71 20.13
N PRO A 35 4.41 10.57 20.50
CA PRO A 35 3.29 10.16 21.36
C PRO A 35 2.30 9.23 20.65
N SER A 36 2.25 9.22 19.31
CA SER A 36 1.35 8.34 18.56
C SER A 36 2.02 7.88 17.26
N GLY A 37 1.81 6.62 16.91
CA GLY A 37 2.30 6.04 15.67
C GLY A 37 1.74 4.67 15.37
N ILE A 38 1.85 4.26 14.12
CA ILE A 38 1.43 2.96 13.63
C ILE A 38 2.34 2.49 12.49
N LEU A 39 2.54 1.19 12.41
CA LEU A 39 3.15 0.53 11.26
C LEU A 39 2.18 -0.48 10.68
N MET A 40 1.93 -0.40 9.39
CA MET A 40 1.01 -1.27 8.66
C MET A 40 1.71 -1.89 7.45
N GLU A 41 1.50 -3.19 7.23
CA GLU A 41 1.83 -3.82 5.95
C GLU A 41 0.76 -3.45 4.93
N MET A 42 1.18 -2.94 3.77
CA MET A 42 0.30 -2.23 2.84
C MET A 42 -0.65 -3.17 2.09
N SER A 43 -0.21 -4.36 1.68
CA SER A 43 -1.02 -5.26 0.85
C SER A 43 -2.17 -5.87 1.63
N THR A 44 -1.91 -6.32 2.84
CA THR A 44 -2.89 -6.98 3.72
C THR A 44 -3.65 -6.02 4.63
N GLY A 45 -3.06 -4.84 4.93
CA GLY A 45 -3.56 -3.93 5.97
C GLY A 45 -3.24 -4.40 7.40
N THR A 46 -2.37 -5.39 7.56
CA THR A 46 -1.98 -5.91 8.88
C THR A 46 -1.18 -4.89 9.67
N VAL A 47 -1.59 -4.62 10.90
CA VAL A 47 -0.88 -3.73 11.83
C VAL A 47 0.25 -4.53 12.49
N LEU A 48 1.49 -4.03 12.36
CA LEU A 48 2.71 -4.65 12.89
C LEU A 48 3.17 -4.01 14.19
N PHE A 49 2.82 -2.74 14.39
CA PHE A 49 3.11 -1.94 15.58
C PHE A 49 2.05 -0.85 15.72
N GLU A 50 1.70 -0.53 16.95
CA GLU A 50 0.85 0.61 17.28
C GLU A 50 1.18 1.20 18.65
N LYS A 51 1.08 2.53 18.76
CA LYS A 51 1.20 3.29 19.99
C LYS A 51 0.20 4.44 19.92
N ASP A 52 -0.78 4.47 20.81
CA ASP A 52 -1.86 5.48 20.83
C ASP A 52 -2.43 5.77 19.43
N ALA A 53 -2.57 4.71 18.61
CA ALA A 53 -2.85 4.83 17.19
C ALA A 53 -4.26 5.36 16.87
N ASP A 54 -5.19 5.26 17.80
CA ASP A 54 -6.59 5.70 17.67
C ASP A 54 -6.86 7.07 18.32
N THR A 55 -5.87 7.66 18.98
CA THR A 55 -6.00 9.00 19.57
C THR A 55 -6.04 10.06 18.47
N ALA A 56 -7.15 10.81 18.40
CA ALA A 56 -7.31 11.93 17.46
C ALA A 56 -6.37 13.08 17.82
N ARG A 57 -5.66 13.61 16.82
CA ARG A 57 -4.66 14.67 16.95
C ARG A 57 -4.70 15.59 15.71
N PRO A 58 -4.29 16.86 15.82
CA PRO A 58 -4.09 17.70 14.65
C PRO A 58 -3.10 17.05 13.66
N PRO A 59 -3.48 16.85 12.39
CA PRO A 59 -2.66 16.13 11.41
C PRO A 59 -1.68 17.03 10.64
N ALA A 60 -1.87 18.34 10.69
CA ALA A 60 -1.22 19.28 9.79
C ALA A 60 -1.38 18.87 8.30
N SER A 61 -0.39 19.16 7.46
CA SER A 61 -0.43 18.86 6.01
C SER A 61 -0.47 17.36 5.64
N VAL A 62 -0.50 16.43 6.60
CA VAL A 62 -0.80 15.03 6.31
C VAL A 62 -2.25 14.88 5.82
N THR A 63 -3.13 15.83 6.15
CA THR A 63 -4.47 16.04 5.56
C THR A 63 -4.48 15.92 4.04
N LYS A 64 -3.44 16.43 3.37
CA LYS A 64 -3.34 16.46 1.91
C LYS A 64 -3.30 15.08 1.24
N ILE A 65 -3.10 14.01 2.02
CA ILE A 65 -3.25 12.64 1.51
C ILE A 65 -4.70 12.43 1.06
N MET A 66 -5.69 12.87 1.83
CA MET A 66 -7.10 12.81 1.44
C MET A 66 -7.41 13.74 0.26
N THR A 67 -6.81 14.93 0.22
CA THR A 67 -6.95 15.84 -0.92
C THR A 67 -6.44 15.21 -2.21
N MET A 68 -5.24 14.60 -2.18
CA MET A 68 -4.71 13.89 -3.34
C MET A 68 -5.55 12.66 -3.70
N LEU A 69 -6.09 11.94 -2.71
CA LEU A 69 -6.97 10.81 -2.95
C LEU A 69 -8.23 11.24 -3.72
N LEU A 70 -8.89 12.33 -3.34
CA LEU A 70 -10.05 12.85 -4.07
C LEU A 70 -9.69 13.40 -5.46
N ILE A 71 -8.49 13.98 -5.64
CA ILE A 71 -8.00 14.37 -6.98
C ILE A 71 -7.86 13.12 -7.87
N PHE A 72 -7.27 12.03 -7.35
CA PHE A 72 -7.17 10.78 -8.11
C PHE A 72 -8.52 10.11 -8.33
N ASP A 73 -9.44 10.15 -7.37
CA ASP A 73 -10.83 9.68 -7.56
C ASP A 73 -11.51 10.46 -8.72
N ALA A 74 -11.28 11.79 -8.82
CA ALA A 74 -11.81 12.63 -9.90
C ALA A 74 -11.15 12.38 -11.26
N LEU A 75 -9.85 12.06 -11.28
CA LEU A 75 -9.14 11.61 -12.49
C LEU A 75 -9.65 10.26 -12.98
N GLU A 76 -9.84 9.28 -12.08
CA GLU A 76 -10.31 7.94 -12.42
C GLU A 76 -11.72 7.97 -13.00
N ASN A 77 -12.62 8.78 -12.44
CA ASN A 77 -13.99 8.89 -12.92
C ASN A 77 -14.18 9.82 -14.14
N GLY A 78 -13.09 10.46 -14.61
CA GLY A 78 -13.09 11.34 -15.78
C GLY A 78 -13.72 12.71 -15.56
N THR A 79 -13.89 13.14 -14.30
CA THR A 79 -14.37 14.51 -13.98
C THR A 79 -13.33 15.55 -14.35
N ILE A 80 -12.03 15.22 -14.21
CA ILE A 80 -10.88 16.04 -14.58
C ILE A 80 -9.84 15.19 -15.31
N SER A 81 -8.94 15.85 -16.05
CA SER A 81 -7.74 15.24 -16.64
C SER A 81 -6.48 15.99 -16.18
N LEU A 82 -5.30 15.35 -16.29
CA LEU A 82 -4.04 15.95 -15.85
C LEU A 82 -3.68 17.21 -16.62
N ASP A 83 -4.16 17.34 -17.88
CA ASP A 83 -3.88 18.46 -18.78
C ASP A 83 -4.92 19.59 -18.67
N ASP A 84 -6.00 19.40 -17.90
CA ASP A 84 -7.00 20.45 -17.71
C ASP A 84 -6.38 21.65 -16.99
N GLU A 85 -6.62 22.86 -17.52
CA GLU A 85 -6.18 24.11 -16.93
C GLU A 85 -7.19 24.59 -15.87
N VAL A 86 -6.70 24.90 -14.68
CA VAL A 86 -7.49 25.37 -13.54
C VAL A 86 -7.07 26.76 -13.15
N SER A 87 -8.05 27.67 -13.05
CA SER A 87 -7.84 29.05 -12.61
C SER A 87 -7.79 29.14 -11.09
N THR A 88 -6.79 29.83 -10.55
CA THR A 88 -6.67 30.12 -9.12
C THR A 88 -7.59 31.25 -8.70
N SER A 89 -8.43 31.04 -7.69
CA SER A 89 -9.31 32.10 -7.12
C SER A 89 -8.53 33.05 -6.20
N GLU A 90 -9.14 34.20 -5.90
CA GLU A 90 -8.62 35.13 -4.87
C GLU A 90 -8.50 34.45 -3.50
N TYR A 91 -9.46 33.57 -3.16
CA TYR A 91 -9.45 32.82 -1.92
C TYR A 91 -8.30 31.81 -1.88
N ALA A 92 -8.11 31.02 -2.92
CA ALA A 92 -7.00 30.07 -3.02
C ALA A 92 -5.64 30.79 -2.93
N ALA A 93 -5.46 31.88 -3.65
CA ALA A 93 -4.24 32.69 -3.64
C ALA A 93 -3.96 33.35 -2.28
N SER A 94 -5.00 33.57 -1.43
CA SER A 94 -4.86 34.15 -0.09
C SER A 94 -4.37 33.17 0.98
N MET A 95 -4.21 31.86 0.64
CA MET A 95 -3.83 30.84 1.62
C MET A 95 -2.45 31.12 2.22
N GLY A 96 -2.38 30.99 3.55
CA GLY A 96 -1.12 31.07 4.28
C GLY A 96 -0.41 29.72 4.42
N GLY A 97 0.73 29.74 5.09
CA GLY A 97 1.55 28.54 5.35
C GLY A 97 2.39 28.12 4.15
N SER A 98 2.49 26.81 3.89
CA SER A 98 3.20 26.32 2.70
C SER A 98 2.41 26.63 1.44
N GLN A 99 3.02 27.28 0.48
CA GLN A 99 2.38 27.70 -0.78
C GLN A 99 3.41 27.82 -1.90
N VAL A 100 2.94 27.83 -3.12
CA VAL A 100 3.74 28.08 -4.32
C VAL A 100 3.48 29.48 -4.89
N PHE A 101 2.69 30.29 -4.19
CA PHE A 101 2.40 31.69 -4.50
C PHE A 101 1.63 31.89 -5.82
N LEU A 102 0.62 31.03 -6.03
CA LEU A 102 -0.31 31.21 -7.15
C LEU A 102 -1.00 32.56 -7.08
N GLU A 103 -1.09 33.28 -8.21
CA GLU A 103 -1.78 34.57 -8.29
C GLU A 103 -3.27 34.40 -8.67
N PRO A 104 -4.16 35.31 -8.25
CA PRO A 104 -5.55 35.27 -8.69
C PRO A 104 -5.65 35.30 -10.22
N GLY A 105 -6.42 34.38 -10.80
CA GLY A 105 -6.57 34.22 -12.25
C GLY A 105 -5.42 33.49 -12.95
N GLU A 106 -4.38 33.10 -12.23
CA GLU A 106 -3.33 32.25 -12.79
C GLU A 106 -3.87 30.86 -13.16
N MET A 107 -3.48 30.40 -14.36
CA MET A 107 -3.87 29.09 -14.87
C MET A 107 -2.73 28.09 -14.66
N GLN A 108 -3.03 26.94 -14.09
CA GLN A 108 -2.10 25.84 -13.95
C GLN A 108 -2.79 24.51 -14.29
N THR A 109 -2.06 23.54 -14.84
CA THR A 109 -2.65 22.24 -15.09
C THR A 109 -2.89 21.46 -13.80
N VAL A 110 -3.91 20.57 -13.80
CA VAL A 110 -4.17 19.63 -12.70
C VAL A 110 -2.90 18.88 -12.31
N GLY A 111 -2.12 18.39 -13.29
CA GLY A 111 -0.85 17.72 -13.05
C GLY A 111 0.18 18.57 -12.32
N THR A 112 0.29 19.86 -12.68
CA THR A 112 1.16 20.83 -11.98
C THR A 112 0.68 21.10 -10.55
N LEU A 113 -0.62 21.32 -10.36
CA LEU A 113 -1.20 21.54 -9.02
C LEU A 113 -1.01 20.32 -8.11
N LEU A 114 -1.25 19.10 -8.62
CA LEU A 114 -1.00 17.88 -7.88
C LEU A 114 0.48 17.75 -7.46
N LYS A 115 1.41 18.15 -8.33
CA LYS A 115 2.84 18.21 -8.03
C LYS A 115 3.14 19.24 -6.93
N CYS A 116 2.57 20.44 -7.00
CA CYS A 116 2.70 21.46 -5.95
C CYS A 116 2.22 20.96 -4.58
N ILE A 117 1.08 20.25 -4.54
CA ILE A 117 0.51 19.66 -3.34
C ILE A 117 1.43 18.58 -2.76
N SER A 118 1.90 17.69 -3.59
CA SER A 118 2.69 16.53 -3.17
C SER A 118 4.10 16.93 -2.71
N VAL A 119 4.81 17.73 -3.52
CA VAL A 119 6.22 18.11 -3.32
C VAL A 119 6.37 19.24 -2.32
N ALA A 120 5.80 20.41 -2.64
CA ALA A 120 5.95 21.63 -1.83
C ALA A 120 4.90 21.74 -0.72
N SER A 121 3.91 20.84 -0.68
CA SER A 121 2.83 20.90 0.30
C SER A 121 1.96 22.15 0.18
N ALA A 122 1.74 22.67 -1.04
CA ALA A 122 1.11 23.93 -1.35
C ALA A 122 -0.35 23.99 -0.91
N ASN A 123 -0.71 24.95 -0.05
CA ASN A 123 -2.08 25.15 0.45
C ASN A 123 -2.96 25.84 -0.60
N ASP A 124 -2.41 26.79 -1.33
CA ASP A 124 -3.05 27.48 -2.46
C ASP A 124 -3.47 26.46 -3.54
N ALA A 125 -2.58 25.57 -3.94
CA ALA A 125 -2.90 24.50 -4.89
C ALA A 125 -3.98 23.52 -4.36
N CYS A 126 -4.03 23.23 -3.04
CA CYS A 126 -5.09 22.41 -2.45
C CYS A 126 -6.45 23.06 -2.61
N VAL A 127 -6.57 24.35 -2.29
CA VAL A 127 -7.83 25.08 -2.40
C VAL A 127 -8.23 25.22 -3.87
N THR A 128 -7.29 25.58 -4.77
CA THR A 128 -7.53 25.61 -6.22
C THR A 128 -8.12 24.29 -6.73
N MET A 129 -7.55 23.15 -6.34
CA MET A 129 -8.06 21.84 -6.73
C MET A 129 -9.41 21.51 -6.09
N SER A 130 -9.64 21.92 -4.83
CA SER A 130 -10.93 21.70 -4.16
C SER A 130 -12.06 22.47 -4.83
N GLU A 131 -11.80 23.70 -5.24
CA GLU A 131 -12.76 24.53 -5.99
C GLU A 131 -13.00 23.98 -7.39
N CYS A 132 -11.97 23.47 -8.07
CA CYS A 132 -12.08 22.84 -9.38
C CYS A 132 -13.00 21.60 -9.34
N ILE A 133 -12.85 20.75 -8.35
CA ILE A 133 -13.57 19.47 -8.27
C ILE A 133 -15.01 19.66 -7.74
N CYS A 134 -15.19 20.52 -6.74
CA CYS A 134 -16.44 20.63 -5.99
C CYS A 134 -17.09 22.05 -6.05
N GLY A 135 -16.48 22.98 -6.77
CA GLY A 135 -16.96 24.37 -6.87
C GLY A 135 -16.57 25.24 -5.66
N ASN A 136 -16.30 24.68 -4.49
CA ASN A 136 -15.80 25.36 -3.30
C ASN A 136 -15.17 24.38 -2.30
N GLU A 137 -14.36 24.91 -1.36
CA GLU A 137 -13.67 24.09 -0.36
C GLU A 137 -14.65 23.39 0.60
N GLN A 138 -15.80 24.00 0.95
CA GLN A 138 -16.74 23.41 1.90
C GLN A 138 -17.36 22.12 1.37
N GLU A 139 -17.76 22.08 0.11
CA GLU A 139 -18.28 20.86 -0.53
C GLU A 139 -17.19 19.79 -0.68
N PHE A 140 -15.96 20.21 -0.97
CA PHE A 140 -14.82 19.30 -1.02
C PHE A 140 -14.55 18.66 0.36
N VAL A 141 -14.58 19.44 1.44
CA VAL A 141 -14.43 18.95 2.82
C VAL A 141 -15.53 17.97 3.20
N LYS A 142 -16.77 18.17 2.74
CA LYS A 142 -17.84 17.19 2.94
C LYS A 142 -17.47 15.86 2.25
N GLN A 143 -16.99 15.91 1.00
CA GLN A 143 -16.55 14.71 0.30
C GLN A 143 -15.34 14.04 1.00
N MET A 144 -14.38 14.81 1.54
CA MET A 144 -13.29 14.27 2.36
C MET A 144 -13.83 13.46 3.55
N ASN A 145 -14.82 14.00 4.28
CA ASN A 145 -15.42 13.33 5.43
C ASN A 145 -16.24 12.09 5.02
N GLU A 146 -16.96 12.14 3.91
CA GLU A 146 -17.67 11.00 3.35
C GLU A 146 -16.69 9.90 2.92
N ARG A 147 -15.60 10.27 2.25
CA ARG A 147 -14.55 9.33 1.84
C ARG A 147 -13.88 8.69 3.04
N ALA A 148 -13.56 9.47 4.07
CA ALA A 148 -13.03 8.99 5.34
C ALA A 148 -13.95 7.95 5.99
N LYS A 149 -15.24 8.25 6.05
CA LYS A 149 -16.26 7.33 6.56
C LYS A 149 -16.31 6.03 5.73
N GLY A 150 -16.23 6.16 4.40
CA GLY A 150 -16.17 5.00 3.49
C GLY A 150 -14.95 4.11 3.68
N LEU A 151 -13.82 4.68 4.11
CA LEU A 151 -12.58 3.96 4.44
C LEU A 151 -12.57 3.39 5.87
N GLY A 152 -13.60 3.66 6.68
CA GLY A 152 -13.67 3.22 8.07
C GLY A 152 -12.79 4.04 9.02
N MET A 153 -12.43 5.27 8.65
CA MET A 153 -11.68 6.22 9.50
C MET A 153 -12.59 6.76 10.60
N LYS A 154 -12.46 6.22 11.80
CA LYS A 154 -13.39 6.44 12.92
C LYS A 154 -13.03 7.66 13.78
N HIS A 155 -11.79 8.09 13.73
CA HIS A 155 -11.22 9.16 14.57
C HIS A 155 -10.71 10.31 13.70
N THR A 156 -11.49 10.66 12.67
CA THR A 156 -11.14 11.68 11.68
C THR A 156 -12.30 12.64 11.46
N ASN A 157 -11.98 13.93 11.47
CA ASN A 157 -12.85 14.99 11.03
C ASN A 157 -12.04 16.05 10.26
N PHE A 158 -12.36 16.23 8.99
CA PHE A 158 -11.79 17.30 8.17
C PHE A 158 -12.60 18.58 8.28
N VAL A 159 -11.91 19.72 8.45
CA VAL A 159 -12.49 21.07 8.49
C VAL A 159 -11.99 21.93 7.32
N ASN A 160 -10.82 21.58 6.77
CA ASN A 160 -10.25 22.18 5.57
C ASN A 160 -9.51 21.13 4.73
N CYS A 161 -9.16 21.49 3.48
CA CYS A 161 -8.52 20.57 2.54
C CYS A 161 -6.99 20.51 2.65
N ASN A 162 -6.35 21.37 3.46
CA ASN A 162 -4.90 21.55 3.43
C ASN A 162 -4.18 21.24 4.75
N GLY A 163 -4.91 21.17 5.88
CA GLY A 163 -4.36 20.82 7.19
C GLY A 163 -3.84 22.01 8.00
N LEU A 164 -4.29 23.24 7.71
CA LEU A 164 -4.11 24.36 8.62
C LEU A 164 -4.87 24.10 9.92
N ASP A 165 -4.31 24.59 11.04
CA ASP A 165 -4.89 24.41 12.35
C ASP A 165 -6.31 25.02 12.41
N ALA A 166 -7.30 24.19 12.68
CA ALA A 166 -8.70 24.57 12.90
C ALA A 166 -9.29 23.73 14.02
N ASP A 167 -10.25 24.27 14.75
CA ASP A 167 -10.91 23.53 15.82
C ASP A 167 -11.70 22.35 15.23
N GLY A 168 -11.49 21.17 15.79
CA GLY A 168 -12.08 19.92 15.33
C GLY A 168 -11.41 19.34 14.08
N HIS A 169 -10.34 19.92 13.52
CA HIS A 169 -9.57 19.32 12.44
C HIS A 169 -8.57 18.31 13.01
N GLU A 170 -8.97 17.04 13.03
CA GLU A 170 -8.19 16.00 13.71
C GLU A 170 -8.27 14.65 13.01
N MET A 171 -7.25 13.82 13.20
CA MET A 171 -7.15 12.44 12.71
C MET A 171 -6.35 11.58 13.67
N SER A 172 -6.57 10.26 13.61
CA SER A 172 -5.72 9.28 14.28
C SER A 172 -4.61 8.76 13.35
N ALA A 173 -3.53 8.20 13.94
CA ALA A 173 -2.46 7.57 13.16
C ALA A 173 -3.00 6.38 12.35
N ARG A 174 -3.95 5.60 12.89
CA ARG A 174 -4.60 4.50 12.19
C ARG A 174 -5.38 5.00 10.97
N ASP A 175 -6.15 6.05 11.11
CA ASP A 175 -6.94 6.61 10.00
C ASP A 175 -6.03 7.17 8.90
N ILE A 176 -4.91 7.80 9.28
CA ILE A 176 -3.89 8.23 8.32
C ILE A 176 -3.30 7.02 7.58
N ALA A 177 -3.02 5.91 8.26
CA ALA A 177 -2.52 4.70 7.61
C ALA A 177 -3.55 4.11 6.63
N LEU A 178 -4.86 4.12 6.96
CA LEU A 178 -5.93 3.65 6.09
C LEU A 178 -6.02 4.49 4.80
N MET A 179 -6.05 5.83 4.87
CA MET A 179 -6.11 6.66 3.67
C MET A 179 -4.80 6.61 2.87
N SER A 180 -3.65 6.45 3.54
CA SER A 180 -2.36 6.28 2.87
C SER A 180 -2.32 4.96 2.10
N ARG A 181 -2.83 3.89 2.70
CA ARG A 181 -2.96 2.58 2.05
C ARG A 181 -3.85 2.67 0.82
N GLU A 182 -5.03 3.27 0.93
CA GLU A 182 -5.95 3.46 -0.19
C GLU A 182 -5.29 4.22 -1.34
N LEU A 183 -4.64 5.36 -1.06
CA LEU A 183 -3.97 6.16 -2.08
C LEU A 183 -2.85 5.37 -2.76
N MET A 184 -2.00 4.69 -2.00
CA MET A 184 -0.83 3.98 -2.53
C MET A 184 -1.17 2.70 -3.30
N THR A 185 -2.25 2.01 -2.91
CA THR A 185 -2.65 0.74 -3.55
C THR A 185 -3.56 0.96 -4.75
N ARG A 186 -4.52 1.88 -4.64
CA ARG A 186 -5.46 2.16 -5.73
C ARG A 186 -4.84 3.03 -6.82
N TYR A 187 -3.99 3.99 -6.43
CA TYR A 187 -3.37 4.95 -7.33
C TYR A 187 -1.84 4.94 -7.20
N PRO A 188 -1.18 3.83 -7.61
CA PRO A 188 0.28 3.68 -7.45
C PRO A 188 1.09 4.77 -8.19
N GLN A 189 0.50 5.44 -9.17
CA GLN A 189 1.10 6.59 -9.88
C GLN A 189 1.33 7.80 -8.97
N ILE A 190 0.78 7.85 -7.76
CA ILE A 190 1.14 8.90 -6.77
C ILE A 190 2.64 8.89 -6.47
N LYS A 191 3.32 7.76 -6.65
CA LYS A 191 4.77 7.65 -6.47
C LYS A 191 5.54 8.59 -7.42
N ASP A 192 5.02 8.84 -8.63
CA ASP A 192 5.64 9.74 -9.62
C ASP A 192 5.66 11.19 -9.14
N TYR A 193 4.83 11.55 -8.18
CA TYR A 193 4.76 12.87 -7.56
C TYR A 193 5.49 12.91 -6.21
N CYS A 194 5.19 12.01 -5.29
CA CYS A 194 5.69 12.10 -3.91
C CYS A 194 7.16 11.70 -3.75
N THR A 195 7.79 11.10 -4.75
CA THR A 195 9.23 10.80 -4.78
C THR A 195 10.08 11.85 -5.50
N VAL A 196 9.47 12.85 -6.14
CA VAL A 196 10.20 13.98 -6.73
C VAL A 196 10.88 14.76 -5.62
N TRP A 197 12.22 14.96 -5.73
CA TRP A 197 12.99 15.74 -4.75
C TRP A 197 12.92 17.23 -5.01
N MET A 198 13.22 17.65 -6.23
CA MET A 198 13.18 19.04 -6.67
C MET A 198 12.70 19.09 -8.11
N GLU A 199 11.86 20.06 -8.43
CA GLU A 199 11.38 20.34 -9.78
C GLU A 199 10.99 21.80 -9.90
N ASN A 200 10.98 22.36 -11.10
CA ASN A 200 10.50 23.70 -11.36
C ASN A 200 9.08 23.66 -11.93
N ILE A 201 8.30 24.66 -11.58
CA ILE A 201 7.05 25.01 -12.25
C ILE A 201 7.18 26.41 -12.86
N THR A 202 6.37 26.69 -13.87
CA THR A 202 6.34 28.02 -14.49
C THR A 202 5.07 28.74 -14.07
N HIS A 203 5.20 29.87 -13.40
CA HIS A 203 4.11 30.83 -13.21
C HIS A 203 3.94 31.64 -14.49
N THR A 204 2.71 31.74 -14.99
CA THR A 204 2.36 32.62 -16.10
C THR A 204 1.24 33.55 -15.65
N THR A 205 1.58 34.81 -15.41
CA THR A 205 0.69 35.84 -14.90
C THR A 205 0.65 37.05 -15.82
N ALA A 206 -0.18 38.05 -15.51
CA ALA A 206 -0.21 39.32 -16.25
C ALA A 206 1.16 40.03 -16.24
N ARG A 207 2.06 39.70 -15.30
CA ARG A 207 3.42 40.29 -15.20
C ARG A 207 4.46 39.56 -16.03
N GLY A 208 4.10 38.45 -16.69
CA GLY A 208 5.00 37.60 -17.48
C GLY A 208 5.17 36.21 -16.87
N SER A 209 6.13 35.45 -17.39
CA SER A 209 6.45 34.10 -16.92
C SER A 209 7.69 34.09 -16.05
N SER A 210 7.68 33.30 -14.99
CA SER A 210 8.81 33.08 -14.08
C SER A 210 8.86 31.64 -13.58
N GLU A 211 10.08 31.11 -13.40
CA GLU A 211 10.30 29.78 -12.82
C GLU A 211 10.22 29.82 -11.30
N PHE A 212 9.60 28.78 -10.70
CA PHE A 212 9.54 28.58 -9.27
C PHE A 212 9.98 27.16 -8.90
N GLY A 213 10.96 27.05 -8.02
CA GLY A 213 11.53 25.76 -7.59
C GLY A 213 10.73 25.09 -6.49
N LEU A 214 10.22 23.92 -6.74
CA LEU A 214 9.63 23.03 -5.73
C LEU A 214 10.74 22.23 -5.04
N THR A 215 10.65 22.06 -3.72
CA THR A 215 11.51 21.16 -2.95
C THR A 215 10.65 20.28 -2.04
N ASN A 216 10.91 18.98 -2.07
CA ASN A 216 10.10 18.04 -1.30
C ASN A 216 10.31 18.19 0.21
N THR A 217 9.20 18.30 0.93
CA THR A 217 9.20 18.39 2.38
C THR A 217 9.53 17.06 3.07
N ASN A 218 9.38 15.94 2.35
CA ASN A 218 9.70 14.61 2.85
C ASN A 218 11.17 14.23 2.57
N LYS A 219 12.05 14.54 3.52
CA LYS A 219 13.48 14.25 3.39
C LYS A 219 13.80 12.76 3.35
N LEU A 220 12.88 11.87 3.77
CA LEU A 220 13.11 10.41 3.74
C LEU A 220 13.39 9.90 2.33
N ILE A 221 12.79 10.49 1.30
CA ILE A 221 13.02 10.07 -0.10
C ILE A 221 14.49 10.19 -0.55
N ARG A 222 15.32 10.92 0.21
CA ARG A 222 16.76 11.02 -0.02
C ARG A 222 17.60 10.38 1.09
N GLN A 223 17.04 10.19 2.27
CA GLN A 223 17.76 9.71 3.44
C GLN A 223 17.55 8.23 3.71
N TYR A 224 16.53 7.63 3.13
CA TYR A 224 16.18 6.23 3.34
C TYR A 224 15.96 5.53 1.97
N GLU A 225 16.84 4.63 1.64
CA GLU A 225 16.93 3.96 0.33
C GLU A 225 15.61 3.34 -0.15
N TYR A 226 14.80 2.84 0.78
CA TYR A 226 13.56 2.14 0.47
C TYR A 226 12.33 3.05 0.44
N ALA A 227 12.48 4.36 0.72
CA ALA A 227 11.36 5.29 0.80
C ALA A 227 10.63 5.43 -0.55
N THR A 228 9.30 5.31 -0.52
CA THR A 228 8.41 5.48 -1.69
C THR A 228 7.42 6.63 -1.52
N GLY A 229 7.52 7.42 -0.43
CA GLY A 229 6.66 8.56 -0.13
C GLY A 229 6.46 8.73 1.37
N LEU A 230 5.39 9.31 1.91
CA LEU A 230 4.25 9.85 1.17
C LEU A 230 4.11 11.35 1.48
N LYS A 231 3.77 11.73 2.73
CA LYS A 231 3.48 13.12 3.10
C LYS A 231 3.94 13.48 4.51
N THR A 232 4.48 14.68 4.65
CA THR A 232 4.82 15.29 5.95
C THR A 232 3.81 16.39 6.31
N GLY A 233 3.71 16.68 7.60
CA GLY A 233 2.96 17.81 8.13
C GLY A 233 3.64 18.43 9.34
N SER A 234 3.47 19.74 9.54
CA SER A 234 3.86 20.39 10.78
C SER A 234 3.10 21.69 10.96
N THR A 235 2.60 21.92 12.18
CA THR A 235 2.03 23.21 12.67
C THR A 235 2.43 23.37 14.12
N GLY A 236 2.12 24.52 14.70
CA GLY A 236 2.32 24.77 16.12
C GLY A 236 1.57 23.78 17.01
N LYS A 237 0.32 23.42 16.66
CA LYS A 237 -0.52 22.46 17.40
C LYS A 237 -0.14 21.01 17.11
N ALA A 238 0.04 20.65 15.84
CA ALA A 238 0.33 19.27 15.41
C ALA A 238 1.76 18.82 15.71
N LYS A 239 2.68 19.73 15.94
CA LYS A 239 4.12 19.48 15.94
C LYS A 239 4.57 18.83 14.62
N PHE A 240 5.30 17.73 14.64
CA PHE A 240 5.83 17.11 13.44
C PHE A 240 5.18 15.75 13.18
N CYS A 241 4.49 15.64 12.04
CA CYS A 241 3.81 14.42 11.60
C CYS A 241 4.37 13.93 10.27
N VAL A 242 4.29 12.62 10.02
CA VAL A 242 4.60 12.01 8.73
C VAL A 242 3.79 10.73 8.51
N SER A 243 3.30 10.55 7.30
CA SER A 243 2.99 9.24 6.73
C SER A 243 4.14 8.89 5.79
N ALA A 244 4.97 7.93 6.19
CA ALA A 244 6.10 7.45 5.42
C ALA A 244 5.76 6.09 4.81
N THR A 245 6.06 5.92 3.50
CA THR A 245 5.92 4.64 2.82
C THR A 245 7.28 4.16 2.34
N ALA A 246 7.48 2.84 2.35
CA ALA A 246 8.71 2.24 1.89
C ALA A 246 8.45 0.86 1.28
N SER A 247 9.30 0.45 0.33
CA SER A 247 9.24 -0.83 -0.36
C SER A 247 10.60 -1.52 -0.34
N LYS A 248 10.65 -2.76 0.12
CA LYS A 248 11.88 -3.57 0.15
C LYS A 248 11.55 -5.02 -0.14
N ASN A 249 12.20 -5.61 -1.15
CA ASN A 249 12.05 -7.02 -1.51
C ASN A 249 10.60 -7.47 -1.71
N GLY A 250 9.72 -6.56 -2.16
CA GLY A 250 8.29 -6.82 -2.39
C GLY A 250 7.40 -6.65 -1.16
N VAL A 251 7.96 -6.32 0.01
CA VAL A 251 7.19 -5.85 1.17
C VAL A 251 6.99 -4.35 1.06
N ASP A 252 5.74 -3.90 1.14
CA ASP A 252 5.37 -2.49 1.16
C ASP A 252 4.83 -2.11 2.54
N LEU A 253 5.39 -1.08 3.16
CA LEU A 253 5.07 -0.66 4.52
C LEU A 253 4.63 0.80 4.58
N ILE A 254 3.75 1.09 5.53
CA ILE A 254 3.31 2.44 5.90
C ILE A 254 3.62 2.66 7.38
N ALA A 255 4.44 3.66 7.68
CA ALA A 255 4.71 4.12 9.03
C ALA A 255 4.14 5.52 9.23
N VAL A 256 3.20 5.67 10.15
CA VAL A 256 2.64 6.98 10.51
C VAL A 256 3.17 7.39 11.87
N ILE A 257 3.68 8.61 11.96
CA ILE A 257 4.14 9.25 13.18
C ILE A 257 3.38 10.56 13.35
N MET A 258 2.83 10.80 14.55
CA MET A 258 2.13 12.02 14.89
C MET A 258 2.68 12.66 16.16
N GLY A 259 2.79 13.98 16.16
CA GLY A 259 3.14 14.76 17.34
C GLY A 259 4.59 14.65 17.77
N ALA A 260 5.53 14.27 16.91
CA ALA A 260 6.96 14.25 17.23
C ALA A 260 7.45 15.67 17.56
N GLU A 261 8.41 15.80 18.48
CA GLU A 261 8.89 17.08 18.98
C GLU A 261 9.62 17.92 17.91
N ASP A 262 10.30 17.24 16.99
CA ASP A 262 11.04 17.88 15.90
C ASP A 262 11.07 17.03 14.62
N SER A 263 11.54 17.65 13.55
CA SER A 263 11.60 16.99 12.22
C SER A 263 12.56 15.80 12.20
N LYS A 264 13.64 15.79 12.99
CA LYS A 264 14.62 14.70 13.00
C LYS A 264 14.06 13.48 13.73
N SER A 265 13.42 13.70 14.88
CA SER A 265 12.75 12.66 15.67
C SER A 265 11.65 11.98 14.87
N ARG A 266 10.80 12.75 14.17
CA ARG A 266 9.77 12.24 13.26
C ARG A 266 10.31 11.23 12.25
N PHE A 267 11.40 11.57 11.57
CA PHE A 267 11.98 10.68 10.55
C PHE A 267 12.72 9.50 11.18
N LYS A 268 13.39 9.70 12.32
CA LYS A 268 14.02 8.60 13.06
C LYS A 268 13.00 7.55 13.46
N ASP A 269 11.89 7.96 14.05
CA ASP A 269 10.83 7.05 14.48
C ASP A 269 10.21 6.30 13.29
N ALA A 270 9.96 7.01 12.17
CA ALA A 270 9.45 6.37 10.96
C ALA A 270 10.41 5.30 10.41
N VAL A 271 11.71 5.60 10.33
CA VAL A 271 12.73 4.63 9.88
C VAL A 271 12.84 3.45 10.84
N THR A 272 12.75 3.69 12.15
CA THR A 272 12.75 2.62 13.17
C THR A 272 11.60 1.66 12.94
N LEU A 273 10.37 2.16 12.73
CA LEU A 273 9.21 1.32 12.44
C LEU A 273 9.36 0.57 11.11
N LEU A 274 9.79 1.26 10.05
CA LEU A 274 9.97 0.62 8.73
C LEU A 274 10.99 -0.53 8.79
N ASN A 275 12.15 -0.31 9.45
CA ASN A 275 13.16 -1.36 9.61
C ASN A 275 12.64 -2.54 10.44
N TYR A 276 11.88 -2.27 11.50
CA TYR A 276 11.22 -3.31 12.29
C TYR A 276 10.26 -4.14 11.43
N GLY A 277 9.42 -3.49 10.62
CA GLY A 277 8.48 -4.18 9.74
C GLY A 277 9.18 -5.03 8.68
N PHE A 278 10.23 -4.51 8.04
CA PHE A 278 11.03 -5.30 7.08
C PHE A 278 11.75 -6.48 7.73
N GLY A 279 12.08 -6.41 9.02
CA GLY A 279 12.61 -7.54 9.78
C GLY A 279 11.56 -8.59 10.16
N LYS A 280 10.30 -8.17 10.30
CA LYS A 280 9.17 -9.06 10.66
C LYS A 280 8.52 -9.76 9.47
N CYS A 281 8.42 -9.06 8.33
CA CYS A 281 7.70 -9.58 7.17
C CYS A 281 8.57 -10.54 6.36
N GLN A 282 7.97 -11.65 5.94
CA GLN A 282 8.56 -12.60 5.00
C GLN A 282 7.64 -12.74 3.79
N ILE A 283 8.21 -13.03 2.62
CA ILE A 283 7.43 -13.21 1.38
C ILE A 283 7.56 -14.66 0.90
N TYR A 284 6.41 -15.27 0.65
CA TYR A 284 6.30 -16.45 -0.17
C TYR A 284 5.85 -16.04 -1.58
N LYS A 285 6.61 -16.46 -2.59
CA LYS A 285 6.25 -16.29 -4.00
C LYS A 285 6.15 -17.66 -4.63
N ALA A 286 4.95 -18.05 -5.04
CA ALA A 286 4.71 -19.33 -5.67
C ALA A 286 5.43 -19.42 -7.02
N LYS A 287 5.98 -20.59 -7.31
CA LYS A 287 6.57 -20.89 -8.62
C LYS A 287 5.49 -21.51 -9.49
N GLU A 288 5.28 -20.94 -10.67
CA GLU A 288 4.40 -21.56 -11.66
C GLU A 288 4.93 -22.93 -12.07
N ARG A 289 4.03 -23.90 -12.09
CA ARG A 289 4.32 -25.28 -12.52
C ARG A 289 3.55 -25.57 -13.81
N LYS A 290 4.00 -26.62 -14.50
CA LYS A 290 3.25 -27.14 -15.65
C LYS A 290 1.92 -27.71 -15.14
N LEU A 291 0.83 -27.13 -15.64
CA LEU A 291 -0.52 -27.55 -15.30
C LEU A 291 -0.96 -28.78 -16.14
N PRO A 292 -1.81 -29.65 -15.61
CA PRO A 292 -2.43 -30.72 -16.37
C PRO A 292 -3.37 -30.15 -17.42
N VAL A 293 -3.69 -30.96 -18.41
CA VAL A 293 -4.80 -30.70 -19.35
C VAL A 293 -6.10 -31.25 -18.77
N VAL A 294 -7.22 -30.57 -19.00
CA VAL A 294 -8.54 -30.99 -18.53
C VAL A 294 -9.30 -31.60 -19.69
N LEU A 295 -9.98 -32.71 -19.46
CA LEU A 295 -10.82 -33.35 -20.48
C LEU A 295 -12.02 -32.47 -20.83
N VAL A 296 -12.41 -32.45 -22.12
CA VAL A 296 -13.57 -31.70 -22.60
C VAL A 296 -14.61 -32.63 -23.19
N LYS A 297 -15.77 -32.69 -22.58
CA LYS A 297 -16.90 -33.43 -23.08
C LYS A 297 -17.72 -32.62 -24.10
N GLY A 298 -17.91 -33.19 -25.28
CA GLY A 298 -18.72 -32.56 -26.33
C GLY A 298 -18.07 -31.36 -27.01
N GLY A 299 -16.75 -31.20 -26.91
CA GLY A 299 -15.99 -30.14 -27.56
C GLY A 299 -15.40 -30.59 -28.90
N LYS A 300 -15.01 -29.62 -29.76
CA LYS A 300 -14.21 -29.89 -30.95
C LYS A 300 -12.85 -30.47 -30.57
N GLU A 301 -12.25 -29.93 -29.51
CA GLU A 301 -11.02 -30.42 -28.89
C GLU A 301 -11.36 -31.32 -27.70
N ASP A 302 -10.59 -32.42 -27.49
CA ASP A 302 -10.80 -33.36 -26.39
C ASP A 302 -10.11 -32.88 -25.07
N HIS A 303 -9.22 -31.89 -25.19
CA HIS A 303 -8.42 -31.38 -24.10
C HIS A 303 -8.44 -29.86 -24.05
N LEU A 304 -8.59 -29.32 -22.85
CA LEU A 304 -8.48 -27.89 -22.55
C LEU A 304 -7.13 -27.60 -21.90
N LYS A 305 -6.39 -26.66 -22.46
CA LYS A 305 -5.21 -26.07 -21.79
C LYS A 305 -5.68 -25.02 -20.80
N ILE A 306 -5.13 -25.08 -19.61
CA ILE A 306 -5.40 -24.11 -18.54
C ILE A 306 -4.11 -23.35 -18.19
N GLN A 307 -4.27 -22.18 -17.61
CA GLN A 307 -3.18 -21.32 -17.15
C GLN A 307 -3.56 -20.67 -15.82
N TYR A 308 -2.57 -20.18 -15.09
CA TYR A 308 -2.79 -19.31 -13.94
C TYR A 308 -3.45 -18.00 -14.39
N GLU A 309 -4.41 -17.51 -13.65
CA GLU A 309 -5.01 -16.18 -13.88
C GLU A 309 -4.04 -15.08 -13.51
N GLU A 310 -3.31 -15.29 -12.42
CA GLU A 310 -2.27 -14.40 -11.90
C GLU A 310 -1.22 -15.17 -11.10
N GLY A 311 -0.10 -14.53 -10.75
CA GLY A 311 0.89 -15.09 -9.83
C GLY A 311 0.41 -15.02 -8.38
N PHE A 312 0.86 -15.95 -7.52
CA PHE A 312 0.57 -15.89 -6.09
C PHE A 312 1.75 -15.36 -5.29
N THR A 313 1.48 -14.34 -4.49
CA THR A 313 2.41 -13.80 -3.49
C THR A 313 1.68 -13.66 -2.17
N TYR A 314 2.32 -14.11 -1.08
CA TYR A 314 1.81 -13.99 0.27
C TYR A 314 2.86 -13.31 1.14
N VAL A 315 2.42 -12.32 1.92
CA VAL A 315 3.26 -11.64 2.92
C VAL A 315 2.91 -12.22 4.28
N ASP A 316 3.87 -12.93 4.88
CA ASP A 316 3.76 -13.41 6.25
C ASP A 316 4.23 -12.34 7.22
N THR A 317 3.43 -12.06 8.23
CA THR A 317 3.69 -11.10 9.30
C THR A 317 3.75 -11.75 10.68
N GLU A 318 3.52 -13.07 10.72
CA GLU A 318 3.42 -13.86 11.96
C GLU A 318 4.69 -14.69 12.23
N GLY A 319 5.66 -14.70 11.31
CA GLY A 319 6.89 -15.49 11.43
C GLY A 319 6.69 -16.97 11.13
N SER A 320 5.76 -17.29 10.24
CA SER A 320 5.48 -18.65 9.81
C SER A 320 6.66 -19.25 9.03
N ASP A 321 6.82 -20.56 9.13
CA ASP A 321 7.79 -21.28 8.29
C ASP A 321 7.27 -21.43 6.86
N LEU A 322 7.61 -20.47 6.00
CA LEU A 322 7.16 -20.44 4.60
C LEU A 322 7.65 -21.63 3.75
N SER A 323 8.63 -22.42 4.23
CA SER A 323 9.05 -23.64 3.57
C SER A 323 7.99 -24.74 3.65
N LYS A 324 7.02 -24.60 4.55
CA LYS A 324 5.90 -25.54 4.76
C LYS A 324 4.63 -25.14 4.02
N VAL A 325 4.71 -24.22 3.06
CA VAL A 325 3.55 -23.91 2.23
C VAL A 325 3.20 -25.09 1.35
N GLU A 326 2.00 -25.61 1.52
CA GLU A 326 1.41 -26.68 0.73
C GLU A 326 0.55 -26.11 -0.39
N GLU A 327 0.68 -26.66 -1.60
CA GLU A 327 -0.11 -26.31 -2.78
C GLU A 327 -1.12 -27.41 -3.06
N VAL A 328 -2.40 -27.10 -2.95
CA VAL A 328 -3.51 -28.02 -3.25
C VAL A 328 -4.20 -27.57 -4.52
N THR A 329 -4.10 -28.42 -5.56
CA THR A 329 -4.72 -28.14 -6.87
C THR A 329 -6.13 -28.72 -6.92
N GLU A 330 -7.11 -27.86 -7.15
CA GLU A 330 -8.53 -28.22 -7.28
C GLU A 330 -8.96 -28.00 -8.74
N ILE A 331 -8.96 -29.07 -9.53
CA ILE A 331 -9.32 -29.07 -10.95
C ILE A 331 -10.31 -30.22 -11.18
N PRO A 332 -11.42 -29.99 -11.92
CA PRO A 332 -12.35 -31.06 -12.28
C PRO A 332 -11.71 -32.02 -13.31
N ASP A 333 -12.05 -33.28 -13.27
CA ASP A 333 -11.58 -34.27 -14.23
C ASP A 333 -12.02 -33.94 -15.66
N GLU A 334 -13.24 -33.42 -15.83
CA GLU A 334 -13.80 -33.00 -17.13
C GLU A 334 -14.60 -31.70 -17.06
N VAL A 335 -14.66 -30.98 -18.19
CA VAL A 335 -15.53 -29.82 -18.40
C VAL A 335 -16.41 -30.04 -19.63
N LYS A 336 -17.58 -29.42 -19.67
CA LYS A 336 -18.50 -29.49 -20.84
C LYS A 336 -18.25 -28.31 -21.76
N ALA A 337 -18.19 -28.60 -23.08
CA ALA A 337 -18.16 -27.56 -24.10
C ALA A 337 -19.53 -26.86 -24.26
N PRO A 338 -19.59 -25.58 -24.69
CA PRO A 338 -18.44 -24.75 -25.05
C PRO A 338 -17.73 -24.15 -23.81
N VAL A 339 -16.41 -23.95 -23.93
CA VAL A 339 -15.60 -23.29 -22.92
C VAL A 339 -15.00 -22.01 -23.53
N LYS A 340 -15.27 -20.85 -22.95
CA LYS A 340 -14.70 -19.57 -23.41
C LYS A 340 -13.30 -19.41 -22.85
N LYS A 341 -12.40 -18.74 -23.60
CA LYS A 341 -11.10 -18.29 -23.08
C LYS A 341 -11.32 -17.44 -21.83
N GLY A 342 -10.48 -17.59 -20.81
CA GLY A 342 -10.59 -16.89 -19.52
C GLY A 342 -11.63 -17.46 -18.56
N LYS A 343 -12.43 -18.48 -18.97
CA LYS A 343 -13.37 -19.13 -18.04
C LYS A 343 -12.61 -19.84 -16.93
N LYS A 344 -13.00 -19.58 -15.67
CA LYS A 344 -12.48 -20.31 -14.51
C LYS A 344 -12.80 -21.81 -14.63
N VAL A 345 -11.77 -22.63 -14.46
CA VAL A 345 -11.83 -24.10 -14.56
C VAL A 345 -11.53 -24.76 -13.23
N GLY A 346 -10.65 -24.16 -12.44
CA GLY A 346 -10.24 -24.67 -11.14
C GLY A 346 -9.52 -23.60 -10.34
N ARG A 347 -8.80 -24.03 -9.30
CA ARG A 347 -7.94 -23.13 -8.50
C ARG A 347 -6.78 -23.91 -7.88
N ILE A 348 -5.74 -23.20 -7.47
CA ILE A 348 -4.69 -23.70 -6.57
C ILE A 348 -4.86 -22.97 -5.24
N CYS A 349 -5.01 -23.74 -4.16
CA CYS A 349 -5.04 -23.22 -2.79
C CYS A 349 -3.66 -23.38 -2.17
N TYR A 350 -3.19 -22.36 -1.50
CA TYR A 350 -1.94 -22.36 -0.72
C TYR A 350 -2.28 -22.43 0.76
N ARG A 351 -1.61 -23.33 1.49
CA ARG A 351 -1.89 -23.57 2.92
C ARG A 351 -0.60 -23.61 3.73
N ILE A 352 -0.64 -23.12 4.95
CA ILE A 352 0.39 -23.31 5.98
C ILE A 352 -0.28 -23.93 7.21
N ASN A 353 0.26 -25.06 7.69
CA ASN A 353 -0.28 -25.79 8.83
C ASN A 353 -1.79 -26.08 8.71
N GLY A 354 -2.27 -26.38 7.50
CA GLY A 354 -3.68 -26.65 7.20
C GLY A 354 -4.57 -25.40 7.03
N LYS A 355 -4.09 -24.19 7.37
CA LYS A 355 -4.81 -22.93 7.18
C LYS A 355 -4.58 -22.39 5.76
N GLU A 356 -5.63 -22.09 5.00
CA GLU A 356 -5.53 -21.45 3.69
C GLU A 356 -5.01 -20.02 3.83
N ILE A 357 -3.91 -19.70 3.14
CA ILE A 357 -3.29 -18.37 3.09
C ILE A 357 -3.61 -17.63 1.80
N GLY A 358 -4.26 -18.29 0.85
CA GLY A 358 -4.76 -17.70 -0.38
C GLY A 358 -4.94 -18.74 -1.49
N SER A 359 -5.45 -18.28 -2.62
CA SER A 359 -5.64 -19.15 -3.80
C SER A 359 -5.54 -18.35 -5.10
N VAL A 360 -5.21 -19.02 -6.19
CA VAL A 360 -5.17 -18.48 -7.56
C VAL A 360 -6.11 -19.29 -8.44
N ASN A 361 -6.91 -18.61 -9.25
CA ASN A 361 -7.77 -19.28 -10.21
C ASN A 361 -6.95 -19.85 -11.35
N LEU A 362 -7.42 -20.99 -11.85
CA LEU A 362 -6.97 -21.59 -13.10
C LEU A 362 -8.02 -21.35 -14.17
N ILE A 363 -7.62 -20.72 -15.26
CA ILE A 363 -8.53 -20.29 -16.34
C ILE A 363 -8.20 -21.00 -17.66
N ALA A 364 -9.18 -21.10 -18.53
CA ALA A 364 -9.01 -21.63 -19.88
C ALA A 364 -8.07 -20.73 -20.69
N SER A 365 -6.92 -21.25 -21.18
CA SER A 365 -5.98 -20.48 -22.00
C SER A 365 -6.46 -20.27 -23.43
N THR A 366 -7.27 -21.21 -23.94
CA THR A 366 -7.89 -21.19 -25.27
C THR A 366 -9.37 -21.55 -25.17
N PRO A 367 -10.23 -21.04 -26.10
CA PRO A 367 -11.62 -21.47 -26.14
C PRO A 367 -11.71 -22.88 -26.70
N VAL A 368 -12.76 -23.62 -26.32
CA VAL A 368 -13.15 -24.89 -26.95
C VAL A 368 -14.60 -24.80 -27.35
N GLU A 369 -14.87 -24.89 -28.65
CA GLU A 369 -16.23 -24.85 -29.20
C GLU A 369 -16.94 -26.19 -29.00
N LYS A 370 -18.28 -26.17 -29.03
CA LYS A 370 -19.07 -27.39 -29.03
C LYS A 370 -18.91 -28.13 -30.37
N ALA A 371 -18.68 -29.44 -30.30
CA ALA A 371 -18.58 -30.30 -31.48
C ALA A 371 -19.95 -30.46 -32.14
N ASP A 372 -20.00 -30.39 -33.47
CA ASP A 372 -21.12 -30.77 -34.28
C ASP A 372 -21.01 -32.25 -34.75
N PHE A 373 -22.03 -32.73 -35.53
CA PHE A 373 -22.01 -34.10 -35.99
C PHE A 373 -20.82 -34.44 -36.92
N GLY A 374 -20.41 -33.45 -37.75
CA GLY A 374 -19.26 -33.63 -38.66
C GLY A 374 -17.94 -33.71 -37.89
N ASP A 375 -17.84 -32.98 -36.80
CA ASP A 375 -16.65 -33.04 -35.91
C ASP A 375 -16.52 -34.44 -35.24
N TYR A 376 -17.66 -35.02 -34.81
CA TYR A 376 -17.67 -36.39 -34.27
C TYR A 376 -17.26 -37.45 -35.31
N LEU A 377 -17.75 -37.33 -36.54
CA LEU A 377 -17.33 -38.23 -37.62
C LEU A 377 -15.82 -38.18 -37.89
N LYS A 378 -15.26 -36.95 -37.93
CA LYS A 378 -13.81 -36.74 -38.10
C LYS A 378 -13.02 -37.36 -36.95
N LYS A 379 -13.49 -37.25 -35.71
CA LYS A 379 -12.85 -37.85 -34.53
C LYS A 379 -12.84 -39.36 -34.58
N ILE A 380 -13.95 -39.98 -35.00
CA ILE A 380 -14.07 -41.44 -35.18
C ILE A 380 -13.07 -41.90 -36.25
N TRP A 381 -13.08 -41.22 -37.41
CA TRP A 381 -12.16 -41.56 -38.50
C TRP A 381 -10.70 -41.49 -38.10
N LYS A 382 -10.30 -40.48 -37.33
CA LYS A 382 -8.94 -40.30 -36.84
C LYS A 382 -8.50 -41.33 -35.78
N LYS A 383 -9.46 -42.03 -35.15
CA LYS A 383 -9.18 -43.15 -34.21
C LYS A 383 -9.10 -44.51 -34.87
N LEU A 384 -9.60 -44.63 -36.10
CA LEU A 384 -9.62 -45.86 -36.86
C LEU A 384 -8.40 -46.01 -37.79
N LEU A 385 -7.72 -44.90 -38.07
CA LEU A 385 -6.43 -44.85 -38.78
C LEU A 385 -5.27 -44.80 -37.79
#